data_11f80282af753b03e0b84c971dbfecbb
#
_entry.id   11f80282af753b03e0b84c971dbfecbb
#
_cell.length_a   1.000
_cell.length_b   1.000
_cell.length_c   1.000
_cell.angle_alpha   90.00
_cell.angle_beta   90.00
_cell.angle_gamma   90.00
#
_symmetry.space_group_name_H-M   'P 1'
#
loop_
_entity.id
_entity.type
_entity.pdbx_description
1 polymer ?
#
loop_
_entity_poly.entity_id
_entity_poly.type
_entity_poly.pdbx_seq_one_letter_code
_entity_poly.pdbx_strand_id
1 'polypeptide(L)'
;MYGCPRLHAHLAILCTLFFKHQYVPHKFMQSTIIPLVKCKGGDLTDVNNYRAITLSNAVTKIFETVMIEKISSVADSDAYQFGFKKGHSTAQCTSLLKRTVDYYSQRGSHVFVCFIDFKKAFDSVNYWKLFNKLVDDGINTSVVALLAFWYSHQEVCVRWHNTSSDSFYINNGTRQGGILSPFLFTRYIRELLQAIIDTHIGCNIGGIMMNVLAYADDIVLLAPSWAALQALLDVLDININSSDITCNTDKTVCMIFKPACRQKVICNTFPAFMLSGQYLQFVDAFKYLGHIVNHDSTDDNDIKREVRNLYSRINILNRRFSRCSIDVKLMLFKSYCMCLYDAALWTKFNSGTIEKLRACYNKCIKIFFGYPRIHSVTAMLSDLGLPSFSSLLGKCQLAFQEQWQCSGNKVVKHFVNLFGYSV
;
A
#
# COMPACT_ATOMS: atom_id res chain seq x y z
N MET A 1 -23.42 3.56 12.95
CA MET A 1 -23.50 4.93 13.49
C MET A 1 -24.70 5.02 14.42
N TYR A 2 -24.45 5.08 15.72
CA TYR A 2 -25.50 4.93 16.74
C TYR A 2 -25.65 6.19 17.62
N GLY A 3 -25.33 7.38 17.05
CA GLY A 3 -25.58 8.65 17.73
C GLY A 3 -27.02 9.12 17.56
N CYS A 4 -27.59 9.77 18.58
CA CYS A 4 -28.93 10.33 18.46
C CYS A 4 -28.91 11.60 17.54
N PRO A 5 -30.05 11.98 16.92
CA PRO A 5 -30.13 13.14 16.03
C PRO A 5 -29.63 14.45 16.68
N ARG A 6 -29.82 14.62 17.97
CA ARG A 6 -29.32 15.79 18.71
C ARG A 6 -27.80 15.86 18.70
N LEU A 7 -27.09 14.73 18.89
CA LEU A 7 -25.63 14.68 18.81
C LEU A 7 -25.12 15.06 17.40
N HIS A 8 -25.79 14.54 16.36
CA HIS A 8 -25.45 14.89 14.98
C HIS A 8 -25.60 16.38 14.72
N ALA A 9 -26.70 17.01 15.20
CA ALA A 9 -26.92 18.45 15.06
C ALA A 9 -25.83 19.27 15.78
N HIS A 10 -25.46 18.90 17.01
CA HIS A 10 -24.40 19.60 17.75
C HIS A 10 -23.03 19.48 17.05
N LEU A 11 -22.68 18.29 16.54
CA LEU A 11 -21.43 18.09 15.80
C LEU A 11 -21.42 18.90 14.49
N ALA A 12 -22.55 18.96 13.77
CA ALA A 12 -22.66 19.75 12.55
C ALA A 12 -22.48 21.25 12.84
N ILE A 13 -23.13 21.76 13.90
CA ILE A 13 -22.97 23.17 14.35
C ILE A 13 -21.51 23.43 14.72
N LEU A 14 -20.89 22.56 15.52
CA LEU A 14 -19.49 22.67 15.94
C LEU A 14 -18.54 22.72 14.74
N CYS A 15 -18.67 21.80 13.79
CA CYS A 15 -17.86 21.81 12.57
C CYS A 15 -18.08 23.11 11.76
N THR A 16 -19.34 23.56 11.63
CA THR A 16 -19.65 24.83 10.95
C THR A 16 -18.97 26.01 11.59
N LEU A 17 -18.96 26.08 12.93
CA LEU A 17 -18.27 27.14 13.67
C LEU A 17 -16.75 27.11 13.43
N PHE A 18 -16.13 25.93 13.35
CA PHE A 18 -14.71 25.84 13.04
C PHE A 18 -14.39 26.45 11.66
N PHE A 19 -15.19 26.12 10.63
CA PHE A 19 -15.02 26.72 9.30
C PHE A 19 -15.30 28.23 9.31
N LYS A 20 -16.38 28.68 9.98
CA LYS A 20 -16.77 30.08 10.02
C LYS A 20 -15.74 30.97 10.71
N HIS A 21 -15.16 30.49 11.83
CA HIS A 21 -14.22 31.23 12.63
C HIS A 21 -12.75 30.94 12.33
N GLN A 22 -12.48 29.97 11.43
CA GLN A 22 -11.13 29.49 11.08
C GLN A 22 -10.30 29.13 12.33
N TYR A 23 -10.96 28.53 13.31
CA TYR A 23 -10.43 28.24 14.62
C TYR A 23 -10.81 26.82 15.07
N VAL A 24 -9.87 26.11 15.66
CA VAL A 24 -10.06 24.80 16.28
C VAL A 24 -9.65 24.90 17.75
N PRO A 25 -10.49 24.47 18.71
CA PRO A 25 -10.16 24.52 20.13
C PRO A 25 -8.92 23.67 20.46
N HIS A 26 -8.12 24.11 21.43
CA HIS A 26 -6.85 23.49 21.81
C HIS A 26 -6.95 21.96 22.05
N LYS A 27 -8.00 21.48 22.75
CA LYS A 27 -8.22 20.05 22.99
C LYS A 27 -8.39 19.21 21.73
N PHE A 28 -8.77 19.79 20.59
CA PHE A 28 -8.84 19.09 19.30
C PHE A 28 -7.48 18.95 18.63
N MET A 29 -6.54 19.81 19.00
CA MET A 29 -5.18 19.83 18.46
C MET A 29 -4.23 18.92 19.23
N GLN A 30 -4.66 18.47 20.43
CA GLN A 30 -3.91 17.54 21.27
C GLN A 30 -4.07 16.09 20.80
N SER A 31 -2.97 15.35 20.77
CA SER A 31 -2.96 13.94 20.44
C SER A 31 -1.84 13.16 21.17
N THR A 32 -1.97 11.85 21.22
CA THR A 32 -1.01 10.98 21.88
C THR A 32 -0.31 10.09 20.87
N ILE A 33 0.99 10.08 20.87
CA ILE A 33 1.81 9.18 20.05
C ILE A 33 2.04 7.88 20.81
N ILE A 34 1.72 6.76 20.16
CA ILE A 34 2.04 5.40 20.63
C ILE A 34 3.14 4.83 19.72
N PRO A 35 4.36 4.63 20.23
CA PRO A 35 5.42 3.97 19.46
C PRO A 35 5.10 2.48 19.25
N LEU A 36 4.98 2.06 17.99
CA LEU A 36 4.78 0.65 17.63
C LEU A 36 6.03 0.09 16.96
N VAL A 37 6.52 -1.04 17.44
CA VAL A 37 7.71 -1.73 16.89
C VAL A 37 7.46 -2.14 15.44
N LYS A 38 8.34 -1.73 14.51
CA LYS A 38 8.32 -2.12 13.09
C LYS A 38 8.74 -3.57 12.88
N CYS A 39 9.87 -3.93 13.47
CA CYS A 39 10.48 -5.26 13.38
C CYS A 39 10.74 -5.82 14.77
N LYS A 40 10.02 -6.89 15.15
CA LYS A 40 10.16 -7.51 16.49
C LYS A 40 11.52 -8.16 16.71
N GLY A 41 12.23 -8.55 15.67
CA GLY A 41 13.59 -9.11 15.73
C GLY A 41 14.69 -8.06 15.55
N GLY A 42 14.33 -6.78 15.36
CA GLY A 42 15.27 -5.68 15.27
C GLY A 42 15.65 -5.14 16.64
N ASP A 43 16.61 -4.23 16.67
CA ASP A 43 17.02 -3.54 17.88
C ASP A 43 15.86 -2.71 18.46
N LEU A 44 15.46 -3.04 19.68
CA LEU A 44 14.40 -2.35 20.42
C LEU A 44 14.89 -1.04 21.08
N THR A 45 16.19 -0.78 21.09
CA THR A 45 16.77 0.47 21.59
C THR A 45 16.87 1.53 20.47
N ASP A 46 16.79 1.11 19.19
CA ASP A 46 16.79 2.02 18.05
C ASP A 46 15.39 2.65 17.86
N VAL A 47 15.32 3.96 18.02
CA VAL A 47 14.11 4.79 17.79
C VAL A 47 13.58 4.61 16.34
N ASN A 48 14.44 4.35 15.36
CA ASN A 48 14.04 4.14 13.97
C ASN A 48 13.27 2.84 13.76
N ASN A 49 13.36 1.88 14.70
CA ASN A 49 12.58 0.66 14.70
C ASN A 49 11.12 0.85 15.17
N TYR A 50 10.70 2.09 15.40
CA TYR A 50 9.34 2.40 15.84
C TYR A 50 8.58 3.22 14.81
N ARG A 51 7.24 3.00 14.74
CA ARG A 51 6.28 3.87 14.05
C ARG A 51 5.57 4.73 15.10
N ALA A 52 5.54 6.02 14.86
CA ALA A 52 4.87 6.99 15.73
C ALA A 52 3.37 7.05 15.39
N ILE A 53 2.57 6.11 15.90
CA ILE A 53 1.12 6.09 15.64
C ILE A 53 0.43 7.13 16.51
N THR A 54 -0.21 8.10 15.88
CA THR A 54 -0.90 9.19 16.56
C THR A 54 -2.36 8.84 16.85
N LEU A 55 -2.74 8.89 18.11
CA LEU A 55 -4.13 8.74 18.55
C LEU A 55 -4.73 10.11 18.80
N SER A 56 -5.69 10.52 18.00
CA SER A 56 -6.54 11.69 18.21
C SER A 56 -7.89 11.27 18.79
N ASN A 57 -8.64 12.23 19.36
CA ASN A 57 -9.98 11.94 19.86
C ASN A 57 -10.98 11.63 18.72
N ALA A 58 -12.09 10.97 19.05
CA ALA A 58 -13.08 10.56 18.06
C ALA A 58 -13.73 11.73 17.32
N VAL A 59 -13.95 12.86 17.99
CA VAL A 59 -14.55 14.05 17.38
C VAL A 59 -13.60 14.71 16.39
N THR A 60 -12.31 14.71 16.67
CA THR A 60 -11.26 15.14 15.72
C THR A 60 -11.32 14.29 14.44
N LYS A 61 -11.48 12.96 14.56
CA LYS A 61 -11.61 12.08 13.38
C LYS A 61 -12.87 12.35 12.56
N ILE A 62 -14.01 12.66 13.22
CA ILE A 62 -15.22 13.08 12.53
C ILE A 62 -14.94 14.37 11.74
N PHE A 63 -14.28 15.34 12.37
CA PHE A 63 -13.95 16.60 11.72
C PHE A 63 -12.97 16.38 10.53
N GLU A 64 -11.96 15.53 10.68
CA GLU A 64 -11.07 15.14 9.57
C GLU A 64 -11.86 14.57 8.38
N THR A 65 -12.89 13.75 8.64
CA THR A 65 -13.77 13.21 7.58
C THR A 65 -14.54 14.32 6.86
N VAL A 66 -15.12 15.26 7.60
CA VAL A 66 -15.82 16.43 7.02
C VAL A 66 -14.84 17.30 6.20
N MET A 67 -13.60 17.47 6.67
CA MET A 67 -12.56 18.17 5.92
C MET A 67 -12.25 17.48 4.60
N ILE A 68 -12.09 16.15 4.58
CA ILE A 68 -11.84 15.39 3.34
C ILE A 68 -12.97 15.62 2.34
N GLU A 69 -14.23 15.57 2.75
CA GLU A 69 -15.36 15.83 1.85
C GLU A 69 -15.32 17.23 1.23
N LYS A 70 -14.90 18.23 2.00
CA LYS A 70 -14.73 19.62 1.50
C LYS A 70 -13.56 19.77 0.53
N ILE A 71 -12.49 19.03 0.73
CA ILE A 71 -11.26 19.12 -0.07
C ILE A 71 -11.34 18.21 -1.30
N SER A 72 -11.90 17.00 -1.18
CA SER A 72 -11.90 16.00 -2.24
C SER A 72 -12.76 16.34 -3.45
N SER A 73 -13.74 17.24 -3.29
CA SER A 73 -14.64 17.67 -4.37
C SER A 73 -13.92 18.45 -5.49
N VAL A 74 -12.75 19.03 -5.20
CA VAL A 74 -12.01 19.89 -6.12
C VAL A 74 -10.85 19.13 -6.79
N ALA A 75 -10.36 18.09 -6.13
CA ALA A 75 -9.11 17.46 -6.51
C ALA A 75 -9.34 16.20 -7.34
N ASP A 76 -9.12 16.27 -8.66
CA ASP A 76 -9.07 15.09 -9.52
C ASP A 76 -7.93 14.16 -9.10
N SER A 77 -8.19 12.88 -9.17
CA SER A 77 -7.28 11.86 -8.69
C SER A 77 -6.21 11.57 -9.74
N ASP A 78 -4.95 11.70 -9.38
CA ASP A 78 -3.83 11.15 -10.14
C ASP A 78 -4.07 9.65 -10.42
N ALA A 79 -4.09 9.26 -11.70
CA ALA A 79 -4.38 7.89 -12.11
C ALA A 79 -3.28 6.89 -11.73
N TYR A 80 -2.07 7.38 -11.46
CA TYR A 80 -0.90 6.56 -11.11
C TYR A 80 -0.71 6.37 -9.61
N GLN A 81 -1.46 7.12 -8.77
CA GLN A 81 -1.51 6.91 -7.32
C GLN A 81 -2.68 6.02 -6.95
N PHE A 82 -2.39 4.84 -6.39
CA PHE A 82 -3.38 3.84 -5.98
C PHE A 82 -3.69 3.88 -4.47
N GLY A 83 -2.79 4.41 -3.68
CA GLY A 83 -2.93 4.44 -2.22
C GLY A 83 -4.06 5.34 -1.75
N PHE A 84 -4.77 4.89 -0.72
CA PHE A 84 -5.82 5.64 0.00
C PHE A 84 -7.01 6.10 -0.85
N LYS A 85 -7.26 5.48 -1.99
CA LYS A 85 -8.38 5.79 -2.88
C LYS A 85 -9.43 4.69 -2.81
N LYS A 86 -10.70 5.10 -2.75
CA LYS A 86 -11.83 4.17 -2.78
C LYS A 86 -11.84 3.38 -4.10
N GLY A 87 -12.01 2.07 -4.02
CA GLY A 87 -12.04 1.19 -5.19
C GLY A 87 -10.66 0.85 -5.76
N HIS A 88 -9.56 1.34 -5.17
CA HIS A 88 -8.19 0.98 -5.54
C HIS A 88 -7.61 -0.01 -4.52
N SER A 89 -6.71 -0.88 -4.98
CA SER A 89 -6.07 -1.88 -4.12
C SER A 89 -4.59 -2.08 -4.45
N THR A 90 -3.85 -2.64 -3.51
CA THR A 90 -2.46 -3.08 -3.72
C THR A 90 -2.37 -4.08 -4.87
N ALA A 91 -3.35 -4.99 -4.97
CA ALA A 91 -3.43 -5.99 -6.02
C ALA A 91 -3.55 -5.36 -7.42
N GLN A 92 -4.31 -4.26 -7.58
CA GLN A 92 -4.39 -3.55 -8.85
C GLN A 92 -3.03 -2.95 -9.24
N CYS A 93 -2.35 -2.29 -8.31
CA CYS A 93 -1.04 -1.69 -8.54
C CYS A 93 0.00 -2.76 -8.91
N THR A 94 0.08 -3.85 -8.15
CA THR A 94 0.98 -4.98 -8.41
C THR A 94 0.64 -5.68 -9.74
N SER A 95 -0.64 -5.81 -10.09
CA SER A 95 -1.07 -6.38 -11.38
C SER A 95 -0.61 -5.53 -12.56
N LEU A 96 -0.70 -4.19 -12.46
CA LEU A 96 -0.19 -3.30 -13.51
C LEU A 96 1.32 -3.45 -13.70
N LEU A 97 2.09 -3.54 -12.61
CA LEU A 97 3.52 -3.81 -12.68
C LEU A 97 3.79 -5.13 -13.42
N LYS A 98 3.17 -6.24 -13.00
CA LYS A 98 3.36 -7.57 -13.60
C LYS A 98 2.97 -7.58 -15.09
N ARG A 99 1.82 -7.00 -15.45
CA ARG A 99 1.34 -6.93 -16.83
C ARG A 99 2.24 -6.07 -17.72
N THR A 100 2.78 -4.96 -17.18
CA THR A 100 3.75 -4.13 -17.89
C THR A 100 5.04 -4.90 -18.18
N VAL A 101 5.56 -5.60 -17.18
CA VAL A 101 6.73 -6.47 -17.33
C VAL A 101 6.47 -7.57 -18.37
N ASP A 102 5.34 -8.27 -18.29
CA ASP A 102 4.99 -9.34 -19.23
C ASP A 102 4.84 -8.83 -20.65
N TYR A 103 4.21 -7.65 -20.84
CA TYR A 103 4.04 -7.03 -22.16
C TYR A 103 5.38 -6.81 -22.88
N TYR A 104 6.36 -6.26 -22.19
CA TYR A 104 7.68 -6.00 -22.77
C TYR A 104 8.54 -7.26 -22.88
N SER A 105 8.56 -8.11 -21.87
CA SER A 105 9.35 -9.35 -21.86
C SER A 105 8.95 -10.30 -22.98
N GLN A 106 7.65 -10.45 -23.25
CA GLN A 106 7.14 -11.27 -24.37
C GLN A 106 7.51 -10.72 -25.74
N ARG A 107 7.72 -9.38 -25.84
CA ARG A 107 8.16 -8.71 -27.08
C ARG A 107 9.68 -8.64 -27.24
N GLY A 108 10.40 -9.29 -26.35
CA GLY A 108 11.86 -9.38 -26.41
C GLY A 108 12.61 -8.17 -25.91
N SER A 109 11.96 -7.36 -25.04
CA SER A 109 12.59 -6.23 -24.35
C SER A 109 12.85 -6.54 -22.89
N HIS A 110 13.93 -6.00 -22.33
CA HIS A 110 14.12 -5.90 -20.88
C HIS A 110 13.09 -4.95 -20.28
N VAL A 111 12.85 -5.10 -18.98
CA VAL A 111 12.21 -4.07 -18.16
C VAL A 111 13.09 -3.86 -16.93
N PHE A 112 13.47 -2.62 -16.72
CA PHE A 112 14.20 -2.16 -15.56
C PHE A 112 13.20 -1.53 -14.60
N VAL A 113 13.21 -1.99 -13.37
CA VAL A 113 12.27 -1.53 -12.33
C VAL A 113 13.08 -1.05 -11.13
N CYS A 114 12.71 0.10 -10.57
CA CYS A 114 13.26 0.59 -9.32
C CYS A 114 12.14 0.76 -8.29
N PHE A 115 12.28 0.11 -7.14
CA PHE A 115 11.40 0.25 -5.99
C PHE A 115 12.00 1.30 -5.06
N ILE A 116 11.32 2.44 -4.93
CA ILE A 116 11.77 3.60 -4.17
C ILE A 116 11.23 3.53 -2.75
N ASP A 117 12.11 3.66 -1.75
CA ASP A 117 11.77 3.80 -0.33
C ASP A 117 12.12 5.22 0.15
N PHE A 118 11.21 5.88 0.83
CA PHE A 118 11.46 7.21 1.40
C PHE A 118 11.75 7.13 2.90
N LYS A 119 12.67 7.98 3.37
CA LYS A 119 12.94 8.13 4.80
C LYS A 119 11.82 8.91 5.47
N LYS A 120 11.00 8.24 6.31
CA LYS A 120 9.96 8.90 7.13
C LYS A 120 9.04 9.83 6.31
N ALA A 121 8.56 9.36 5.15
CA ALA A 121 7.83 10.15 4.16
C ALA A 121 6.72 11.03 4.76
N PHE A 122 5.87 10.45 5.62
CA PHE A 122 4.78 11.19 6.29
C PHE A 122 5.29 12.24 7.29
N ASP A 123 6.41 11.99 7.94
CA ASP A 123 6.98 12.88 8.96
C ASP A 123 7.77 14.04 8.31
N SER A 124 8.14 13.92 7.01
CA SER A 124 8.92 14.92 6.26
C SER A 124 8.07 15.97 5.55
N VAL A 125 6.74 15.83 5.56
CA VAL A 125 5.84 16.78 4.86
C VAL A 125 5.99 18.18 5.43
N ASN A 126 6.45 19.13 4.60
CA ASN A 126 6.52 20.54 4.96
C ASN A 126 5.14 21.19 4.86
N TYR A 127 4.65 21.77 5.94
CA TYR A 127 3.31 22.36 6.02
C TYR A 127 3.08 23.48 5.00
N TRP A 128 4.03 24.40 4.86
CA TRP A 128 3.87 25.55 3.99
C TRP A 128 3.87 25.14 2.50
N LYS A 129 4.74 24.21 2.12
CA LYS A 129 4.71 23.63 0.77
C LYS A 129 3.39 22.87 0.50
N LEU A 130 2.90 22.13 1.50
CA LEU A 130 1.60 21.44 1.39
C LEU A 130 0.46 22.45 1.22
N PHE A 131 0.40 23.50 2.03
CA PHE A 131 -0.69 24.48 1.96
C PHE A 131 -0.69 25.25 0.65
N ASN A 132 0.46 25.63 0.13
CA ASN A 132 0.57 26.24 -1.20
C ASN A 132 0.03 25.30 -2.29
N LYS A 133 0.42 24.02 -2.28
CA LYS A 133 -0.10 23.02 -3.23
C LYS A 133 -1.61 22.83 -3.13
N LEU A 134 -2.20 22.91 -1.93
CA LEU A 134 -3.65 22.86 -1.77
C LEU A 134 -4.35 24.11 -2.34
N VAL A 135 -3.73 25.30 -2.25
CA VAL A 135 -4.24 26.51 -2.89
C VAL A 135 -4.14 26.39 -4.41
N ASP A 136 -3.00 25.93 -4.93
CA ASP A 136 -2.78 25.71 -6.37
C ASP A 136 -3.75 24.67 -6.95
N ASP A 137 -4.13 23.66 -6.18
CA ASP A 137 -5.17 22.69 -6.50
C ASP A 137 -6.60 23.33 -6.51
N GLY A 138 -6.75 24.62 -6.20
CA GLY A 138 -8.03 25.34 -6.19
C GLY A 138 -8.89 25.08 -4.94
N ILE A 139 -8.30 24.56 -3.87
CA ILE A 139 -9.03 24.38 -2.61
C ILE A 139 -9.31 25.74 -1.97
N ASN A 140 -10.53 25.91 -1.46
CA ASN A 140 -10.96 27.14 -0.84
C ASN A 140 -9.95 27.61 0.23
N THR A 141 -9.47 28.85 0.09
CA THR A 141 -8.45 29.44 0.97
C THR A 141 -8.86 29.45 2.44
N SER A 142 -10.15 29.59 2.77
CA SER A 142 -10.64 29.50 4.16
C SER A 142 -10.45 28.08 4.74
N VAL A 143 -10.57 27.05 3.93
CA VAL A 143 -10.30 25.66 4.35
C VAL A 143 -8.81 25.44 4.56
N VAL A 144 -7.97 25.98 3.67
CA VAL A 144 -6.51 25.92 3.78
C VAL A 144 -6.04 26.69 5.00
N ALA A 145 -6.58 27.88 5.26
CA ALA A 145 -6.27 28.68 6.45
C ALA A 145 -6.61 27.94 7.76
N LEU A 146 -7.78 27.28 7.80
CA LEU A 146 -8.17 26.43 8.94
C LEU A 146 -7.22 25.24 9.15
N LEU A 147 -6.79 24.59 8.06
CA LEU A 147 -5.77 23.55 8.12
C LEU A 147 -4.42 24.07 8.61
N ALA A 148 -3.99 25.22 8.09
CA ALA A 148 -2.73 25.86 8.49
C ALA A 148 -2.75 26.21 9.99
N PHE A 149 -3.84 26.80 10.48
CA PHE A 149 -4.03 27.05 11.91
C PHE A 149 -3.96 25.75 12.71
N TRP A 150 -4.68 24.72 12.30
CA TRP A 150 -4.72 23.44 13.02
C TRP A 150 -3.34 22.75 13.06
N TYR A 151 -2.67 22.66 11.91
CA TYR A 151 -1.39 21.95 11.79
C TYR A 151 -0.25 22.69 12.49
N SER A 152 -0.25 24.03 12.50
CA SER A 152 0.77 24.82 13.20
C SER A 152 0.63 24.84 14.74
N HIS A 153 -0.52 24.40 15.27
CA HIS A 153 -0.80 24.37 16.71
C HIS A 153 -0.99 22.93 17.24
N GLN A 154 -0.47 21.94 16.53
CA GLN A 154 -0.55 20.54 16.98
C GLN A 154 0.36 20.30 18.17
N GLU A 155 -0.23 19.86 19.26
CA GLU A 155 0.47 19.48 20.49
C GLU A 155 0.36 17.96 20.68
N VAL A 156 1.46 17.29 21.00
CA VAL A 156 1.52 15.85 21.20
C VAL A 156 2.29 15.50 22.46
N CYS A 157 1.92 14.36 23.07
CA CYS A 157 2.74 13.66 24.06
C CYS A 157 3.02 12.23 23.59
N VAL A 158 4.14 11.68 23.97
CA VAL A 158 4.48 10.28 23.71
C VAL A 158 4.08 9.44 24.91
N ARG A 159 3.25 8.41 24.69
CA ARG A 159 2.88 7.45 25.72
C ARG A 159 3.64 6.14 25.54
N TRP A 160 4.46 5.81 26.53
CA TRP A 160 5.22 4.57 26.61
C TRP A 160 4.75 3.75 27.79
N HIS A 161 4.04 2.66 27.57
CA HIS A 161 3.36 1.88 28.59
C HIS A 161 2.43 2.75 29.44
N ASN A 162 2.73 2.91 30.74
CA ASN A 162 1.95 3.70 31.70
C ASN A 162 2.52 5.12 31.95
N THR A 163 3.57 5.51 31.22
CA THR A 163 4.23 6.82 31.36
C THR A 163 3.97 7.66 30.12
N SER A 164 3.74 8.96 30.33
CA SER A 164 3.62 9.95 29.24
C SER A 164 4.74 10.97 29.37
N SER A 165 5.26 11.42 28.24
CA SER A 165 6.18 12.56 28.19
C SER A 165 5.45 13.87 28.44
N ASP A 166 6.21 14.94 28.65
CA ASP A 166 5.69 16.30 28.49
C ASP A 166 5.18 16.51 27.07
N SER A 167 4.24 17.46 26.91
CA SER A 167 3.71 17.85 25.63
C SER A 167 4.70 18.71 24.84
N PHE A 168 4.73 18.53 23.52
CA PHE A 168 5.53 19.34 22.60
C PHE A 168 4.78 19.60 21.29
N TYR A 169 5.18 20.65 20.55
CA TYR A 169 4.58 21.01 19.27
C TYR A 169 5.25 20.27 18.12
N ILE A 170 4.45 19.89 17.12
CA ILE A 170 4.93 19.32 15.86
C ILE A 170 4.95 20.42 14.80
N ASN A 171 6.11 20.60 14.14
CA ASN A 171 6.29 21.65 13.14
C ASN A 171 6.28 21.14 11.70
N ASN A 172 6.38 19.81 11.49
CA ASN A 172 6.37 19.15 10.19
C ASN A 172 5.64 17.82 10.28
N GLY A 173 5.27 17.28 9.11
CA GLY A 173 4.74 15.94 8.99
C GLY A 173 3.23 15.84 9.14
N THR A 174 2.68 14.78 8.58
CA THR A 174 1.27 14.42 8.72
C THR A 174 1.13 13.29 9.73
N ARG A 175 0.09 13.34 10.57
CA ARG A 175 -0.11 12.38 11.66
C ARG A 175 -0.31 10.94 11.16
N GLN A 176 0.58 10.02 11.52
CA GLN A 176 0.39 8.60 11.22
C GLN A 176 -0.78 8.05 12.06
N GLY A 177 -1.93 7.83 11.42
CA GLY A 177 -3.20 7.43 12.07
C GLY A 177 -4.31 8.48 12.00
N GLY A 178 -4.04 9.67 11.46
CA GLY A 178 -5.06 10.64 11.07
C GLY A 178 -5.81 10.19 9.82
N ILE A 179 -7.10 10.50 9.72
CA ILE A 179 -7.92 10.17 8.54
C ILE A 179 -7.53 11.08 7.36
N LEU A 180 -7.18 12.32 7.64
CA LEU A 180 -6.80 13.33 6.66
C LEU A 180 -5.37 13.14 6.11
N SER A 181 -4.46 12.59 6.92
CA SER A 181 -3.03 12.48 6.60
C SER A 181 -2.71 11.76 5.31
N PRO A 182 -3.36 10.61 4.98
CA PRO A 182 -3.14 9.93 3.70
C PRO A 182 -3.50 10.80 2.50
N PHE A 183 -4.61 11.54 2.58
CA PHE A 183 -5.04 12.44 1.53
C PHE A 183 -4.03 13.56 1.31
N LEU A 184 -3.60 14.23 2.39
CA LEU A 184 -2.62 15.32 2.33
C LEU A 184 -1.28 14.85 1.76
N PHE A 185 -0.82 13.65 2.15
CA PHE A 185 0.41 13.09 1.63
C PHE A 185 0.33 12.81 0.11
N THR A 186 -0.76 12.23 -0.38
CA THR A 186 -0.93 11.99 -1.82
C THR A 186 -0.94 13.30 -2.63
N ARG A 187 -1.44 14.40 -2.06
CA ARG A 187 -1.37 15.73 -2.67
C ARG A 187 0.06 16.28 -2.66
N TYR A 188 0.76 16.07 -1.58
CA TYR A 188 2.13 16.55 -1.43
C TYR A 188 3.09 15.98 -2.47
N ILE A 189 2.96 14.69 -2.81
CA ILE A 189 3.81 14.01 -3.79
C ILE A 189 3.30 14.09 -5.24
N ARG A 190 2.13 14.68 -5.49
CA ARG A 190 1.49 14.70 -6.80
C ARG A 190 2.36 15.31 -7.89
N GLU A 191 2.98 16.45 -7.63
CA GLU A 191 3.85 17.14 -8.59
C GLU A 191 5.08 16.30 -8.96
N LEU A 192 5.65 15.58 -7.99
CA LEU A 192 6.74 14.64 -8.23
C LEU A 192 6.31 13.52 -9.20
N LEU A 193 5.13 12.94 -9.00
CA LEU A 193 4.60 11.92 -9.91
C LEU A 193 4.32 12.51 -11.29
N GLN A 194 3.74 13.71 -11.35
CA GLN A 194 3.44 14.39 -12.60
C GLN A 194 4.72 14.72 -13.38
N ALA A 195 5.77 15.21 -12.72
CA ALA A 195 7.06 15.49 -13.34
C ALA A 195 7.67 14.24 -14.00
N ILE A 196 7.52 13.07 -13.37
CA ILE A 196 7.97 11.79 -13.94
C ILE A 196 7.12 11.41 -15.17
N ILE A 197 5.80 11.56 -15.10
CA ILE A 197 4.88 11.23 -16.19
C ILE A 197 5.15 12.12 -17.40
N ASP A 198 5.35 13.40 -17.20
CA ASP A 198 5.55 14.42 -18.25
C ASP A 198 6.89 14.29 -18.98
N THR A 199 7.83 13.50 -18.46
CA THR A 199 9.05 13.17 -19.21
C THR A 199 8.78 12.40 -20.49
N HIS A 200 7.67 11.69 -20.58
CA HIS A 200 7.37 10.71 -21.62
C HIS A 200 8.47 9.64 -21.82
N ILE A 201 9.35 9.49 -20.83
CA ILE A 201 10.39 8.45 -20.78
C ILE A 201 9.84 7.25 -20.01
N GLY A 202 10.23 6.02 -20.39
CA GLY A 202 9.85 4.79 -19.70
C GLY A 202 8.96 3.86 -20.52
N CYS A 203 8.25 2.97 -19.86
CA CYS A 203 7.33 2.04 -20.51
C CYS A 203 6.09 2.78 -21.04
N ASN A 204 5.68 2.46 -22.28
CA ASN A 204 4.44 2.94 -22.87
C ASN A 204 3.65 1.75 -23.41
N ILE A 205 2.38 1.67 -23.08
CA ILE A 205 1.50 0.59 -23.52
C ILE A 205 0.24 1.20 -24.13
N GLY A 206 0.09 1.07 -25.44
CA GLY A 206 -1.09 1.56 -26.15
C GLY A 206 -1.33 3.07 -26.01
N GLY A 207 -0.26 3.88 -25.89
CA GLY A 207 -0.35 5.34 -25.74
C GLY A 207 -0.40 5.83 -24.29
N ILE A 208 -0.51 4.94 -23.30
CA ILE A 208 -0.44 5.32 -21.88
C ILE A 208 0.97 5.04 -21.34
N MET A 209 1.54 6.05 -20.67
CA MET A 209 2.81 5.91 -19.97
C MET A 209 2.65 5.01 -18.74
N MET A 210 3.56 4.05 -18.60
CA MET A 210 3.67 3.14 -17.46
C MET A 210 5.06 3.28 -16.83
N ASN A 211 5.50 4.51 -16.65
CA ASN A 211 6.83 4.83 -16.12
C ASN A 211 6.86 4.97 -14.59
N VAL A 212 5.73 5.21 -13.98
CA VAL A 212 5.58 5.31 -12.52
C VAL A 212 4.30 4.66 -12.05
N LEU A 213 4.36 3.97 -10.90
CA LEU A 213 3.21 3.52 -10.13
C LEU A 213 3.47 3.89 -8.67
N ALA A 214 2.47 4.42 -7.99
CA ALA A 214 2.57 4.80 -6.60
C ALA A 214 1.44 4.20 -5.75
N TYR A 215 1.78 3.71 -4.59
CA TYR A 215 0.84 3.33 -3.54
C TYR A 215 1.23 4.02 -2.24
N ALA A 216 0.67 5.19 -1.98
CA ALA A 216 1.13 6.11 -0.94
C ALA A 216 2.60 6.52 -1.17
N ASP A 217 3.48 6.17 -0.24
CA ASP A 217 4.92 6.40 -0.28
C ASP A 217 5.71 5.30 -1.02
N ASP A 218 5.11 4.15 -1.31
CA ASP A 218 5.73 3.10 -2.12
C ASP A 218 5.63 3.46 -3.61
N ILE A 219 6.73 3.93 -4.21
CA ILE A 219 6.82 4.32 -5.62
C ILE A 219 7.65 3.29 -6.40
N VAL A 220 7.20 2.96 -7.60
CA VAL A 220 7.93 2.11 -8.54
C VAL A 220 8.10 2.83 -9.85
N LEU A 221 9.34 2.87 -10.35
CA LEU A 221 9.69 3.38 -11.68
C LEU A 221 9.92 2.21 -12.62
N LEU A 222 9.45 2.35 -13.89
CA LEU A 222 9.54 1.31 -14.91
C LEU A 222 10.06 1.89 -16.22
N ALA A 223 11.07 1.23 -16.80
CA ALA A 223 11.59 1.62 -18.11
C ALA A 223 12.07 0.41 -18.92
N PRO A 224 11.99 0.47 -20.28
CA PRO A 224 12.41 -0.63 -21.15
C PRO A 224 13.91 -0.63 -21.43
N SER A 225 14.68 0.37 -20.97
CA SER A 225 16.13 0.45 -21.13
C SER A 225 16.80 1.01 -19.88
N TRP A 226 18.10 0.69 -19.73
CA TRP A 226 18.91 1.19 -18.64
C TRP A 226 18.94 2.73 -18.60
N ALA A 227 19.26 3.35 -19.75
CA ALA A 227 19.33 4.81 -19.83
C ALA A 227 18.00 5.50 -19.51
N ALA A 228 16.88 4.91 -19.91
CA ALA A 228 15.56 5.46 -19.60
C ALA A 228 15.26 5.39 -18.09
N LEU A 229 15.60 4.30 -17.39
CA LEU A 229 15.40 4.23 -15.94
C LEU A 229 16.33 5.20 -15.21
N GLN A 230 17.60 5.34 -15.64
CA GLN A 230 18.50 6.32 -15.03
C GLN A 230 17.96 7.75 -15.20
N ALA A 231 17.47 8.10 -16.37
CA ALA A 231 16.85 9.42 -16.61
C ALA A 231 15.62 9.66 -15.70
N LEU A 232 14.79 8.64 -15.45
CA LEU A 232 13.67 8.76 -14.50
C LEU A 232 14.16 8.94 -13.06
N LEU A 233 15.26 8.29 -12.66
CA LEU A 233 15.89 8.48 -11.35
C LEU A 233 16.46 9.88 -11.19
N ASP A 234 17.06 10.44 -12.24
CA ASP A 234 17.60 11.81 -12.24
C ASP A 234 16.46 12.84 -12.06
N VAL A 235 15.33 12.66 -12.76
CA VAL A 235 14.14 13.49 -12.58
C VAL A 235 13.55 13.35 -11.17
N LEU A 236 13.50 12.13 -10.64
CA LEU A 236 13.08 11.88 -9.26
C LEU A 236 13.97 12.65 -8.29
N ASP A 237 15.31 12.57 -8.43
CA ASP A 237 16.29 13.20 -7.53
C ASP A 237 16.10 14.72 -7.46
N ILE A 238 15.89 15.37 -8.61
CA ILE A 238 15.62 16.82 -8.69
C ILE A 238 14.34 17.17 -7.90
N ASN A 239 13.27 16.40 -8.08
CA ASN A 239 11.96 16.71 -7.52
C ASN A 239 11.83 16.37 -6.03
N ILE A 240 12.51 15.36 -5.51
CA ILE A 240 12.54 15.07 -4.08
C ILE A 240 13.25 16.18 -3.29
N ASN A 241 14.36 16.69 -3.83
CA ASN A 241 15.10 17.80 -3.21
C ASN A 241 14.22 19.07 -3.09
N SER A 242 13.41 19.38 -4.10
CA SER A 242 12.46 20.49 -4.04
C SER A 242 11.32 20.28 -3.05
N SER A 243 10.99 19.04 -2.74
CA SER A 243 9.84 18.63 -1.89
C SER A 243 10.23 18.32 -0.44
N ASP A 244 11.47 18.54 0.00
CA ASP A 244 11.99 18.20 1.34
C ASP A 244 11.79 16.70 1.70
N ILE A 245 11.67 15.83 0.70
CA ILE A 245 11.59 14.39 0.87
C ILE A 245 13.00 13.81 0.66
N THR A 246 13.35 12.79 1.40
CA THR A 246 14.65 12.12 1.23
C THR A 246 14.43 10.65 0.87
N CYS A 247 15.09 10.18 -0.19
CA CYS A 247 15.12 8.76 -0.52
C CYS A 247 16.00 7.98 0.46
N ASN A 248 15.59 6.75 0.74
CA ASN A 248 16.38 5.78 1.47
C ASN A 248 17.12 4.90 0.47
N THR A 249 18.31 5.30 0.06
CA THR A 249 19.11 4.61 -0.95
C THR A 249 19.50 3.19 -0.54
N ASP A 250 19.63 2.92 0.78
CA ASP A 250 19.94 1.57 1.29
C ASP A 250 18.80 0.58 1.11
N LYS A 251 17.55 1.07 1.07
CA LYS A 251 16.34 0.26 0.87
C LYS A 251 15.76 0.37 -0.52
N THR A 252 16.13 1.41 -1.27
CA THR A 252 15.77 1.56 -2.67
C THR A 252 16.55 0.54 -3.50
N VAL A 253 15.85 -0.32 -4.23
CA VAL A 253 16.47 -1.42 -4.97
C VAL A 253 15.97 -1.48 -6.40
N CYS A 254 16.83 -2.00 -7.28
CA CYS A 254 16.51 -2.17 -8.69
C CYS A 254 16.37 -3.66 -9.04
N MET A 255 15.51 -3.96 -10.01
CA MET A 255 15.31 -5.31 -10.53
C MET A 255 15.29 -5.27 -12.06
N ILE A 256 15.88 -6.28 -12.68
CA ILE A 256 15.93 -6.41 -14.13
C ILE A 256 15.13 -7.64 -14.55
N PHE A 257 14.06 -7.41 -15.31
CA PHE A 257 13.30 -8.46 -15.95
C PHE A 257 13.85 -8.72 -17.35
N LYS A 258 14.24 -9.97 -17.61
CA LYS A 258 14.83 -10.37 -18.87
C LYS A 258 13.77 -10.71 -19.90
N PRO A 259 14.01 -10.48 -21.20
CA PRO A 259 13.09 -10.89 -22.25
C PRO A 259 12.93 -12.42 -22.29
N ALA A 260 11.72 -12.85 -22.59
CA ALA A 260 11.38 -14.28 -22.70
C ALA A 260 11.90 -14.92 -24.01
N CYS A 261 12.39 -14.12 -24.96
CA CYS A 261 12.81 -14.58 -26.28
C CYS A 261 14.18 -15.30 -26.21
N ARG A 262 14.24 -16.57 -26.60
CA ARG A 262 15.47 -17.39 -26.62
C ARG A 262 16.36 -17.16 -27.86
N GLN A 263 15.87 -16.46 -28.87
CA GLN A 263 16.57 -16.27 -30.16
C GLN A 263 17.44 -15.01 -30.21
N LYS A 264 17.37 -14.14 -29.20
CA LYS A 264 18.15 -12.88 -29.15
C LYS A 264 19.32 -13.03 -28.18
N VAL A 265 20.45 -12.45 -28.55
CA VAL A 265 21.56 -12.24 -27.60
C VAL A 265 21.10 -11.25 -26.54
N ILE A 266 21.01 -11.71 -25.31
CA ILE A 266 20.51 -10.93 -24.17
C ILE A 266 21.73 -10.44 -23.39
N CYS A 267 21.88 -9.13 -23.26
CA CYS A 267 22.83 -8.58 -22.29
C CYS A 267 22.34 -8.87 -20.88
N ASN A 268 23.23 -9.42 -20.05
CA ASN A 268 22.91 -9.82 -18.68
C ASN A 268 23.56 -8.95 -17.63
N THR A 269 24.46 -8.07 -18.03
CA THR A 269 25.24 -7.20 -17.12
C THR A 269 24.96 -5.74 -17.47
N PHE A 270 24.56 -4.97 -16.47
CA PHE A 270 24.30 -3.55 -16.60
C PHE A 270 25.03 -2.81 -15.46
N PRO A 271 25.47 -1.56 -15.69
CA PRO A 271 25.99 -0.72 -14.62
C PRO A 271 24.98 -0.55 -13.51
N ALA A 272 25.43 -0.32 -12.28
CA ALA A 272 24.55 0.04 -11.19
C ALA A 272 23.88 1.39 -11.48
N PHE A 273 22.62 1.53 -11.07
CA PHE A 273 21.91 2.81 -11.12
C PHE A 273 22.39 3.72 -10.01
N MET A 274 22.31 5.02 -10.23
CA MET A 274 22.71 6.03 -9.26
C MET A 274 21.52 6.88 -8.86
N LEU A 275 21.38 7.16 -7.56
CA LEU A 275 20.37 8.06 -7.00
C LEU A 275 21.00 8.84 -5.84
N SER A 276 20.85 10.16 -5.81
CA SER A 276 21.43 11.04 -4.78
C SER A 276 22.93 10.77 -4.51
N GLY A 277 23.71 10.51 -5.58
CA GLY A 277 25.13 10.24 -5.50
C GLY A 277 25.54 8.84 -4.98
N GLN A 278 24.58 7.94 -4.78
CA GLN A 278 24.82 6.57 -4.30
C GLN A 278 24.39 5.51 -5.32
N TYR A 279 25.13 4.42 -5.40
CA TYR A 279 24.78 3.29 -6.26
C TYR A 279 23.69 2.43 -5.63
N LEU A 280 22.65 2.13 -6.43
CA LEU A 280 21.53 1.30 -6.02
C LEU A 280 21.84 -0.20 -6.20
N GLN A 281 21.33 -1.02 -5.28
CA GLN A 281 21.52 -2.46 -5.31
C GLN A 281 20.55 -3.14 -6.29
N PHE A 282 21.04 -4.12 -7.06
CA PHE A 282 20.19 -5.04 -7.80
C PHE A 282 19.74 -6.21 -6.92
N VAL A 283 18.46 -6.58 -7.06
CA VAL A 283 17.86 -7.70 -6.33
C VAL A 283 17.12 -8.65 -7.28
N ASP A 284 17.14 -9.95 -6.97
CA ASP A 284 16.41 -10.97 -7.73
C ASP A 284 14.97 -11.16 -7.27
N ALA A 285 14.65 -10.75 -6.05
CA ALA A 285 13.31 -10.79 -5.47
C ALA A 285 13.09 -9.61 -4.53
N PHE A 286 11.90 -9.01 -4.59
CA PHE A 286 11.53 -7.91 -3.72
C PHE A 286 10.09 -8.04 -3.24
N LYS A 287 9.82 -7.69 -1.98
CA LYS A 287 8.47 -7.69 -1.43
C LYS A 287 7.80 -6.33 -1.69
N TYR A 288 7.04 -6.24 -2.77
CA TYR A 288 6.30 -5.05 -3.15
C TYR A 288 4.84 -5.16 -2.73
N LEU A 289 4.34 -4.20 -1.96
CA LEU A 289 2.97 -4.13 -1.44
C LEU A 289 2.46 -5.45 -0.82
N GLY A 290 3.37 -6.22 -0.20
CA GLY A 290 3.02 -7.50 0.42
C GLY A 290 3.19 -8.73 -0.47
N HIS A 291 3.27 -8.57 -1.79
CA HIS A 291 3.54 -9.60 -2.78
C HIS A 291 5.05 -9.75 -3.05
N ILE A 292 5.57 -10.97 -3.22
CA ILE A 292 6.97 -11.17 -3.61
C ILE A 292 7.06 -11.20 -5.13
N VAL A 293 7.66 -10.17 -5.68
CA VAL A 293 7.98 -10.05 -7.11
C VAL A 293 9.37 -10.63 -7.35
N ASN A 294 9.51 -11.54 -8.33
CA ASN A 294 10.78 -12.15 -8.74
C ASN A 294 11.19 -11.66 -10.13
N HIS A 295 12.49 -11.54 -10.38
CA HIS A 295 13.07 -11.12 -11.66
C HIS A 295 12.70 -12.04 -12.84
N ASP A 296 12.35 -13.30 -12.57
CA ASP A 296 11.89 -14.29 -13.56
C ASP A 296 10.36 -14.29 -13.77
N SER A 297 9.65 -13.36 -13.10
CA SER A 297 8.18 -13.23 -13.11
C SER A 297 7.43 -14.46 -12.59
N THR A 298 8.09 -15.37 -11.83
CA THR A 298 7.41 -16.52 -11.20
C THR A 298 6.82 -16.14 -9.85
N ASP A 299 5.71 -16.78 -9.49
CA ASP A 299 4.98 -16.53 -8.24
C ASP A 299 5.31 -17.55 -7.13
N ASP A 300 6.24 -18.49 -7.39
CA ASP A 300 6.57 -19.56 -6.46
C ASP A 300 7.00 -19.08 -5.08
N ASN A 301 7.78 -18.00 -5.01
CA ASN A 301 8.24 -17.43 -3.74
C ASN A 301 7.10 -16.79 -2.96
N ASP A 302 6.14 -16.17 -3.64
CA ASP A 302 4.96 -15.59 -3.00
C ASP A 302 4.01 -16.67 -2.48
N ILE A 303 3.78 -17.73 -3.24
CA ILE A 303 3.01 -18.90 -2.80
C ILE A 303 3.66 -19.56 -1.57
N LYS A 304 5.00 -19.72 -1.57
CA LYS A 304 5.74 -20.22 -0.40
C LYS A 304 5.62 -19.28 0.81
N ARG A 305 5.56 -17.96 0.59
CA ARG A 305 5.27 -16.98 1.64
C ARG A 305 3.90 -17.25 2.26
N GLU A 306 2.87 -17.47 1.42
CA GLU A 306 1.51 -17.71 1.91
C GLU A 306 1.38 -19.05 2.65
N VAL A 307 2.10 -20.09 2.25
CA VAL A 307 2.20 -21.34 3.01
C VAL A 307 2.70 -21.07 4.44
N ARG A 308 3.78 -20.30 4.59
CA ARG A 308 4.34 -19.93 5.91
C ARG A 308 3.35 -19.10 6.74
N ASN A 309 2.69 -18.14 6.09
CA ASN A 309 1.69 -17.30 6.74
C ASN A 309 0.50 -18.10 7.24
N LEU A 310 -0.01 -19.05 6.44
CA LEU A 310 -1.15 -19.88 6.81
C LEU A 310 -0.82 -20.76 8.02
N TYR A 311 0.36 -21.38 8.05
CA TYR A 311 0.82 -22.12 9.24
C TYR A 311 0.97 -21.23 10.46
N SER A 312 1.52 -20.04 10.31
CA SER A 312 1.67 -19.07 11.41
C SER A 312 0.31 -18.66 11.99
N ARG A 313 -0.65 -18.33 11.12
CA ARG A 313 -2.01 -17.93 11.52
C ARG A 313 -2.70 -19.07 12.27
N ILE A 314 -2.65 -20.30 11.74
CA ILE A 314 -3.32 -21.43 12.38
C ILE A 314 -2.70 -21.79 13.72
N ASN A 315 -1.38 -21.69 13.87
CA ASN A 315 -0.71 -21.93 15.15
C ASN A 315 -1.13 -20.91 16.21
N ILE A 316 -1.27 -19.63 15.82
CA ILE A 316 -1.76 -18.57 16.71
C ILE A 316 -3.21 -18.86 17.12
N LEU A 317 -4.09 -19.19 16.16
CA LEU A 317 -5.49 -19.49 16.42
C LEU A 317 -5.63 -20.73 17.30
N ASN A 318 -4.90 -21.79 17.03
CA ASN A 318 -4.95 -23.03 17.80
C ASN A 318 -4.48 -22.82 19.25
N ARG A 319 -3.40 -22.04 19.43
CA ARG A 319 -2.89 -21.71 20.77
C ARG A 319 -3.90 -20.93 21.62
N ARG A 320 -4.63 -20.00 21.00
CA ARG A 320 -5.50 -19.06 21.73
C ARG A 320 -6.95 -19.53 21.82
N PHE A 321 -7.45 -20.25 20.83
CA PHE A 321 -8.87 -20.55 20.64
C PHE A 321 -9.18 -22.04 20.46
N SER A 322 -8.26 -22.93 20.87
CA SER A 322 -8.46 -24.40 20.76
C SER A 322 -9.72 -24.89 21.48
N ARG A 323 -10.10 -24.25 22.59
CA ARG A 323 -11.25 -24.62 23.44
C ARG A 323 -12.58 -23.94 23.04
N CYS A 324 -12.58 -23.10 22.03
CA CYS A 324 -13.81 -22.44 21.57
C CYS A 324 -14.76 -23.43 20.87
N SER A 325 -16.05 -23.07 20.81
CA SER A 325 -17.04 -23.82 20.03
C SER A 325 -16.68 -23.87 18.54
N ILE A 326 -17.24 -24.81 17.81
CA ILE A 326 -17.02 -24.99 16.36
C ILE A 326 -17.40 -23.73 15.60
N ASP A 327 -18.52 -23.08 15.95
CA ASP A 327 -19.00 -21.86 15.30
C ASP A 327 -18.00 -20.70 15.41
N VAL A 328 -17.45 -20.49 16.61
CA VAL A 328 -16.40 -19.49 16.84
C VAL A 328 -15.14 -19.83 16.05
N LYS A 329 -14.72 -21.11 16.05
CA LYS A 329 -13.58 -21.56 15.26
C LYS A 329 -13.81 -21.35 13.76
N LEU A 330 -15.02 -21.61 13.24
CA LEU A 330 -15.37 -21.37 11.84
C LEU A 330 -15.30 -19.89 11.49
N MET A 331 -15.83 -19.01 12.34
CA MET A 331 -15.75 -17.57 12.14
C MET A 331 -14.28 -17.12 12.10
N LEU A 332 -13.45 -17.56 13.03
CA LEU A 332 -12.02 -17.22 13.08
C LEU A 332 -11.27 -17.78 11.86
N PHE A 333 -11.52 -19.02 11.47
CA PHE A 333 -10.88 -19.64 10.33
C PHE A 333 -11.23 -18.90 9.03
N LYS A 334 -12.50 -18.58 8.80
CA LYS A 334 -12.97 -17.81 7.66
C LYS A 334 -12.33 -16.41 7.62
N SER A 335 -12.23 -15.73 8.75
CA SER A 335 -11.69 -14.37 8.85
C SER A 335 -10.17 -14.30 8.67
N TYR A 336 -9.43 -15.28 9.17
CA TYR A 336 -7.97 -15.21 9.24
C TYR A 336 -7.22 -16.15 8.30
N CYS A 337 -7.79 -17.29 7.94
CA CYS A 337 -7.11 -18.33 7.17
C CYS A 337 -7.59 -18.47 5.73
N MET A 338 -8.79 -17.98 5.41
CA MET A 338 -9.30 -18.01 4.03
C MET A 338 -8.95 -16.77 3.20
N CYS A 339 -8.40 -15.74 3.81
CA CYS A 339 -7.88 -14.57 3.12
C CYS A 339 -6.50 -14.88 2.52
N LEU A 340 -6.46 -15.44 1.33
CA LEU A 340 -5.22 -15.65 0.59
C LEU A 340 -4.81 -14.32 -0.04
N TYR A 341 -3.82 -13.64 0.57
CA TYR A 341 -3.41 -12.33 0.11
C TYR A 341 -2.74 -12.41 -1.28
N ASP A 342 -3.25 -11.61 -2.22
CA ASP A 342 -2.81 -11.52 -3.61
C ASP A 342 -2.84 -12.82 -4.42
N ALA A 343 -3.57 -13.84 -3.97
CA ALA A 343 -3.70 -15.10 -4.68
C ALA A 343 -4.26 -14.95 -6.11
N ALA A 344 -5.02 -13.91 -6.37
CA ALA A 344 -5.51 -13.58 -7.70
C ALA A 344 -4.41 -13.15 -8.69
N LEU A 345 -3.23 -12.77 -8.20
CA LEU A 345 -2.10 -12.35 -9.02
C LEU A 345 -1.17 -13.50 -9.42
N TRP A 346 -1.39 -14.71 -8.91
CA TRP A 346 -0.56 -15.87 -9.25
C TRP A 346 -0.92 -16.38 -10.65
N THR A 347 -0.03 -16.15 -11.60
CA THR A 347 -0.21 -16.53 -13.01
C THR A 347 0.86 -17.50 -13.52
N LYS A 348 2.09 -17.41 -12.98
CA LYS A 348 3.25 -18.22 -13.41
C LYS A 348 3.86 -18.91 -12.19
N PHE A 349 3.54 -20.18 -11.99
CA PHE A 349 4.04 -20.96 -10.85
C PHE A 349 4.18 -22.43 -11.19
N ASN A 350 5.00 -23.13 -10.42
CA ASN A 350 5.15 -24.58 -10.52
C ASN A 350 3.94 -25.29 -9.88
N SER A 351 3.41 -26.31 -10.57
CA SER A 351 2.28 -27.10 -10.08
C SER A 351 2.55 -27.71 -8.68
N GLY A 352 3.77 -28.15 -8.41
CA GLY A 352 4.14 -28.66 -7.10
C GLY A 352 4.11 -27.61 -5.98
N THR A 353 4.29 -26.32 -6.30
CA THR A 353 4.23 -25.25 -5.30
C THR A 353 2.78 -24.97 -4.88
N ILE A 354 1.86 -24.90 -5.82
CA ILE A 354 0.43 -24.69 -5.51
C ILE A 354 -0.18 -25.91 -4.80
N GLU A 355 0.25 -27.14 -5.15
CA GLU A 355 -0.19 -28.35 -4.45
C GLU A 355 0.28 -28.36 -2.97
N LYS A 356 1.48 -27.84 -2.68
CA LYS A 356 1.93 -27.66 -1.28
C LYS A 356 1.03 -26.69 -0.51
N LEU A 357 0.55 -25.62 -1.14
CA LEU A 357 -0.39 -24.69 -0.49
C LEU A 357 -1.76 -25.36 -0.29
N ARG A 358 -2.26 -26.14 -1.26
CA ARG A 358 -3.48 -26.94 -1.11
C ARG A 358 -3.38 -27.92 0.07
N ALA A 359 -2.29 -28.66 0.13
CA ALA A 359 -2.02 -29.58 1.23
C ALA A 359 -1.92 -28.85 2.58
N CYS A 360 -1.28 -27.67 2.61
CA CYS A 360 -1.22 -26.82 3.78
C CYS A 360 -2.60 -26.37 4.25
N TYR A 361 -3.46 -25.90 3.36
CA TYR A 361 -4.83 -25.48 3.65
C TYR A 361 -5.62 -26.61 4.33
N ASN A 362 -5.64 -27.80 3.72
CA ASN A 362 -6.34 -28.97 4.26
C ASN A 362 -5.76 -29.40 5.62
N LYS A 363 -4.44 -29.39 5.76
CA LYS A 363 -3.77 -29.72 7.03
C LYS A 363 -4.10 -28.72 8.14
N CYS A 364 -4.17 -27.44 7.81
CA CYS A 364 -4.54 -26.39 8.75
C CYS A 364 -5.96 -26.56 9.29
N ILE A 365 -6.91 -26.96 8.44
CA ILE A 365 -8.28 -27.27 8.88
C ILE A 365 -8.26 -28.47 9.82
N LYS A 366 -7.59 -29.57 9.46
CA LYS A 366 -7.49 -30.75 10.32
C LYS A 366 -6.93 -30.41 11.71
N ILE A 367 -5.85 -29.64 11.77
CA ILE A 367 -5.21 -29.22 13.03
C ILE A 367 -6.17 -28.38 13.87
N PHE A 368 -6.82 -27.38 13.30
CA PHE A 368 -7.62 -26.44 14.08
C PHE A 368 -8.94 -27.01 14.58
N PHE A 369 -9.56 -27.90 13.79
CA PHE A 369 -10.83 -28.53 14.14
C PHE A 369 -10.69 -29.91 14.79
N GLY A 370 -9.47 -30.43 14.92
CA GLY A 370 -9.19 -31.69 15.62
C GLY A 370 -9.48 -32.95 14.80
N TYR A 371 -9.49 -32.87 13.47
CA TYR A 371 -9.67 -34.06 12.61
C TYR A 371 -8.40 -34.91 12.54
N PRO A 372 -8.53 -36.25 12.57
CA PRO A 372 -7.41 -37.16 12.34
C PRO A 372 -6.71 -36.91 11.00
N ARG A 373 -5.40 -37.18 10.92
CA ARG A 373 -4.63 -36.99 9.70
C ARG A 373 -5.19 -37.75 8.49
N ILE A 374 -5.71 -38.95 8.73
CA ILE A 374 -6.27 -39.86 7.70
C ILE A 374 -7.71 -39.52 7.32
N HIS A 375 -8.38 -38.60 8.04
CA HIS A 375 -9.77 -38.25 7.75
C HIS A 375 -9.96 -37.71 6.34
N SER A 376 -11.06 -38.10 5.69
CA SER A 376 -11.40 -37.65 4.33
C SER A 376 -11.49 -36.12 4.27
N VAL A 377 -10.77 -35.52 3.31
CA VAL A 377 -10.81 -34.05 3.10
C VAL A 377 -12.20 -33.61 2.63
N THR A 378 -12.85 -34.39 1.76
CA THR A 378 -14.18 -34.06 1.25
C THR A 378 -15.22 -34.09 2.37
N ALA A 379 -15.22 -35.12 3.20
CA ALA A 379 -16.12 -35.21 4.34
C ALA A 379 -15.90 -34.04 5.32
N MET A 380 -14.66 -33.79 5.71
CA MET A 380 -14.29 -32.66 6.58
C MET A 380 -14.79 -31.32 6.07
N LEU A 381 -14.59 -31.03 4.78
CA LEU A 381 -15.03 -29.75 4.18
C LEU A 381 -16.56 -29.66 4.14
N SER A 382 -17.25 -30.78 3.87
CA SER A 382 -18.71 -30.85 3.89
C SER A 382 -19.26 -30.64 5.30
N ASP A 383 -18.70 -31.31 6.32
CA ASP A 383 -19.14 -31.21 7.72
C ASP A 383 -19.00 -29.76 8.25
N LEU A 384 -17.93 -29.06 7.85
CA LEU A 384 -17.63 -27.69 8.29
C LEU A 384 -18.27 -26.61 7.39
N GLY A 385 -18.87 -26.95 6.27
CA GLY A 385 -19.36 -25.98 5.29
C GLY A 385 -18.25 -25.05 4.75
N LEU A 386 -17.03 -25.60 4.60
CA LEU A 386 -15.87 -24.88 4.07
C LEU A 386 -15.64 -25.18 2.60
N PRO A 387 -15.23 -24.21 1.79
CA PRO A 387 -14.93 -24.44 0.37
C PRO A 387 -13.65 -25.27 0.21
N SER A 388 -13.54 -25.98 -0.90
CA SER A 388 -12.28 -26.57 -1.33
C SER A 388 -11.25 -25.48 -1.63
N PHE A 389 -9.96 -25.83 -1.58
CA PHE A 389 -8.89 -24.88 -1.93
C PHE A 389 -9.05 -24.31 -3.35
N SER A 390 -9.43 -25.14 -4.32
CA SER A 390 -9.64 -24.69 -5.70
C SER A 390 -10.82 -23.72 -5.81
N SER A 391 -11.92 -23.98 -5.09
CA SER A 391 -13.07 -23.06 -5.02
C SER A 391 -12.70 -21.74 -4.34
N LEU A 392 -11.87 -21.79 -3.29
CA LEU A 392 -11.40 -20.58 -2.61
C LEU A 392 -10.52 -19.74 -3.54
N LEU A 393 -9.56 -20.36 -4.23
CA LEU A 393 -8.68 -19.66 -5.17
C LEU A 393 -9.49 -19.06 -6.33
N GLY A 394 -10.43 -19.80 -6.92
CA GLY A 394 -11.31 -19.29 -7.97
C GLY A 394 -12.17 -18.09 -7.50
N LYS A 395 -12.67 -18.12 -6.27
CA LYS A 395 -13.38 -16.95 -5.70
C LYS A 395 -12.48 -15.71 -5.58
N CYS A 396 -11.21 -15.87 -5.16
CA CYS A 396 -10.26 -14.76 -5.09
C CYS A 396 -10.01 -14.18 -6.50
N GLN A 397 -9.83 -15.04 -7.50
CA GLN A 397 -9.62 -14.61 -8.89
C GLN A 397 -10.84 -13.88 -9.46
N LEU A 398 -12.04 -14.42 -9.28
CA LEU A 398 -13.29 -13.79 -9.74
C LEU A 398 -13.51 -12.43 -9.07
N ALA A 399 -13.35 -12.34 -7.75
CA ALA A 399 -13.51 -11.07 -7.03
C ALA A 399 -12.50 -10.01 -7.51
N PHE A 400 -11.26 -10.40 -7.81
CA PHE A 400 -10.27 -9.49 -8.39
C PHE A 400 -10.64 -9.08 -9.82
N GLN A 401 -11.13 -10.00 -10.65
CA GLN A 401 -11.59 -9.69 -12.01
C GLN A 401 -12.75 -8.68 -11.98
N GLU A 402 -13.74 -8.88 -11.12
CA GLU A 402 -14.84 -7.92 -10.93
C GLU A 402 -14.31 -6.54 -10.48
N GLN A 403 -13.39 -6.51 -9.51
CA GLN A 403 -12.77 -5.26 -9.06
C GLN A 403 -11.97 -4.58 -10.18
N TRP A 404 -11.29 -5.36 -11.01
CA TRP A 404 -10.52 -4.87 -12.15
C TRP A 404 -11.44 -4.25 -13.22
N GLN A 405 -12.52 -4.92 -13.58
CA GLN A 405 -13.50 -4.48 -14.55
C GLN A 405 -14.24 -3.21 -14.10
N CYS A 406 -14.67 -3.18 -12.84
CA CYS A 406 -15.42 -2.07 -12.27
C CYS A 406 -14.52 -0.91 -11.81
N SER A 407 -13.21 -0.97 -12.05
CA SER A 407 -12.29 0.06 -11.61
C SER A 407 -12.60 1.41 -12.25
N GLY A 408 -12.66 2.47 -11.43
CA GLY A 408 -12.75 3.86 -11.89
C GLY A 408 -11.43 4.43 -12.45
N ASN A 409 -10.30 3.74 -12.23
CA ASN A 409 -8.98 4.23 -12.60
C ASN A 409 -8.75 4.20 -14.12
N LYS A 410 -8.29 5.32 -14.69
CA LYS A 410 -8.07 5.47 -16.14
C LYS A 410 -7.03 4.49 -16.70
N VAL A 411 -5.94 4.24 -15.96
CA VAL A 411 -4.88 3.31 -16.36
C VAL A 411 -5.39 1.87 -16.35
N VAL A 412 -6.11 1.46 -15.29
CA VAL A 412 -6.71 0.11 -15.22
C VAL A 412 -7.71 -0.10 -16.34
N LYS A 413 -8.59 0.87 -16.61
CA LYS A 413 -9.54 0.80 -17.73
C LYS A 413 -8.84 0.61 -19.08
N HIS A 414 -7.74 1.31 -19.29
CA HIS A 414 -6.96 1.17 -20.53
C HIS A 414 -6.44 -0.25 -20.69
N PHE A 415 -5.89 -0.85 -19.62
CA PHE A 415 -5.45 -2.25 -19.64
C PHE A 415 -6.59 -3.25 -19.88
N VAL A 416 -7.76 -3.00 -19.30
CA VAL A 416 -8.98 -3.79 -19.56
C VAL A 416 -9.34 -3.76 -21.05
N ASN A 417 -9.29 -2.58 -21.66
CA ASN A 417 -9.63 -2.40 -23.07
C ASN A 417 -8.62 -3.05 -24.02
N LEU A 418 -7.31 -3.02 -23.70
CA LEU A 418 -6.25 -3.58 -24.54
C LEU A 418 -6.11 -5.09 -24.44
N PHE A 419 -6.24 -5.66 -23.24
CA PHE A 419 -5.92 -7.06 -22.98
C PHE A 419 -7.15 -7.92 -22.65
N GLY A 420 -8.31 -7.30 -22.58
CA GLY A 420 -9.52 -8.00 -22.15
C GLY A 420 -9.44 -8.44 -20.69
N TYR A 421 -10.17 -9.50 -20.36
CA TYR A 421 -10.37 -10.00 -19.00
C TYR A 421 -9.43 -11.14 -18.61
N SER A 422 -8.48 -11.52 -19.48
CA SER A 422 -7.54 -12.61 -19.17
C SER A 422 -6.60 -12.19 -18.04
N VAL A 423 -6.71 -12.90 -16.93
CA VAL A 423 -5.76 -12.90 -15.81
C VAL A 423 -4.62 -13.83 -16.16
#